data_216a2714f18386b116b36a1041dea93a
#
_entry.id   216a2714f18386b116b36a1041dea93a
#
_cell.length_a   1.000
_cell.length_b   1.000
_cell.length_c   1.000
_cell.angle_alpha   90.00
_cell.angle_beta   90.00
_cell.angle_gamma   90.00
#
_symmetry.space_group_name_H-M   'P 1'
#
loop_
_entity.id
_entity.type
_entity.pdbx_description
1 polymer ?
#
loop_
_entity_poly.entity_id
_entity_poly.type
_entity_poly.pdbx_seq_one_letter_code
_entity_poly.pdbx_strand_id
1 'polypeptide(L)'
;MSERTKATLDEFFRRMSTGDTDGATELFADSVAWDIPGATDLVPWIGPRRNRAEIREFYDLLDKGLIKDRFDVERVFVDGPHAVAIGRLRSTIRSTGKVIQTAFSLEFEVDDDGRITKYLMLEDSWHVANAVLP
;
A
#
# COMPACT_ATOMS: atom_id res chain seq x y z
N MET A 1 6.32 -22.08 -2.85
CA MET A 1 6.89 -20.97 -3.63
C MET A 1 5.79 -20.02 -4.06
N SER A 2 5.27 -20.11 -5.29
CA SER A 2 4.18 -19.22 -5.73
C SER A 2 2.91 -19.37 -4.88
N GLU A 3 2.61 -20.57 -4.43
CA GLU A 3 1.43 -20.85 -3.58
C GLU A 3 1.52 -20.13 -2.24
N ARG A 4 2.70 -20.08 -1.62
CA ARG A 4 2.91 -19.37 -0.37
C ARG A 4 2.76 -17.87 -0.58
N THR A 5 3.33 -17.33 -1.64
CA THR A 5 3.23 -15.92 -2.00
C THR A 5 1.77 -15.55 -2.21
N LYS A 6 1.04 -16.35 -2.99
CA LYS A 6 -0.39 -16.12 -3.23
C LYS A 6 -1.18 -16.14 -1.93
N ALA A 7 -0.94 -17.13 -1.06
CA ALA A 7 -1.66 -17.24 0.22
C ALA A 7 -1.42 -16.02 1.11
N THR A 8 -0.18 -15.52 1.17
CA THR A 8 0.15 -14.34 1.96
C THR A 8 -0.56 -13.09 1.41
N LEU A 9 -0.57 -12.91 0.09
CA LEU A 9 -1.24 -11.77 -0.52
C LEU A 9 -2.75 -11.86 -0.35
N ASP A 10 -3.34 -13.04 -0.52
CA ASP A 10 -4.78 -13.23 -0.31
C ASP A 10 -5.18 -12.83 1.11
N GLU A 11 -4.38 -13.22 2.10
CA GLU A 11 -4.64 -12.84 3.50
C GLU A 11 -4.42 -11.35 3.74
N PHE A 12 -3.39 -10.75 3.13
CA PHE A 12 -3.14 -9.32 3.22
C PHE A 12 -4.34 -8.52 2.71
N PHE A 13 -4.81 -8.82 1.51
CA PHE A 13 -5.95 -8.12 0.93
C PHE A 13 -7.25 -8.38 1.68
N ARG A 14 -7.43 -9.59 2.22
CA ARG A 14 -8.59 -9.89 3.05
C ARG A 14 -8.63 -8.99 4.29
N ARG A 15 -7.50 -8.87 5.00
CA ARG A 15 -7.41 -8.02 6.19
C ARG A 15 -7.61 -6.55 5.84
N MET A 16 -7.01 -6.10 4.74
CA MET A 16 -7.20 -4.74 4.26
C MET A 16 -8.67 -4.44 3.94
N SER A 17 -9.38 -5.39 3.34
CA SER A 17 -10.78 -5.21 2.95
C SER A 17 -11.72 -5.07 4.15
N THR A 18 -11.33 -5.60 5.31
CA THR A 18 -12.10 -5.46 6.56
C THR A 18 -11.66 -4.25 7.41
N GLY A 19 -10.68 -3.48 6.94
CA GLY A 19 -10.13 -2.36 7.68
C GLY A 19 -9.14 -2.77 8.79
N ASP A 20 -8.73 -4.04 8.83
CA ASP A 20 -7.79 -4.56 9.82
C ASP A 20 -6.34 -4.25 9.40
N THR A 21 -5.95 -2.98 9.51
CA THR A 21 -4.60 -2.55 9.12
C THR A 21 -3.54 -3.06 10.07
N ASP A 22 -3.86 -3.24 11.35
CA ASP A 22 -2.93 -3.85 12.32
C ASP A 22 -2.65 -5.31 11.95
N GLY A 23 -3.69 -6.08 11.65
CA GLY A 23 -3.53 -7.46 11.20
C GLY A 23 -2.78 -7.56 9.88
N ALA A 24 -3.04 -6.67 8.94
CA ALA A 24 -2.30 -6.62 7.67
C ALA A 24 -0.81 -6.32 7.91
N THR A 25 -0.50 -5.41 8.84
CA THR A 25 0.89 -5.06 9.19
C THR A 25 1.65 -6.25 9.78
N GLU A 26 0.97 -7.10 10.53
CA GLU A 26 1.59 -8.30 11.11
C GLU A 26 2.08 -9.30 10.07
N LEU A 27 1.60 -9.23 8.84
CA LEU A 27 2.06 -10.09 7.74
C LEU A 27 3.43 -9.70 7.19
N PHE A 28 3.93 -8.54 7.56
CA PHE A 28 5.26 -8.08 7.14
C PHE A 28 6.35 -8.68 8.02
N ALA A 29 7.54 -8.83 7.44
CA ALA A 29 8.74 -9.23 8.19
C ALA A 29 9.18 -8.10 9.12
N ASP A 30 10.16 -8.40 10.00
CA ASP A 30 10.73 -7.39 10.91
C ASP A 30 11.45 -6.28 10.14
N SER A 31 12.08 -6.63 9.03
CA SER A 31 12.76 -5.70 8.14
C SER A 31 12.09 -5.73 6.77
N VAL A 32 11.70 -4.56 6.27
CA VAL A 32 10.92 -4.44 5.03
C VAL A 32 11.52 -3.36 4.15
N ALA A 33 11.53 -3.61 2.84
CA ALA A 33 11.78 -2.60 1.83
C ALA A 33 10.42 -2.08 1.34
N TRP A 34 9.94 -1.02 1.96
CA TRP A 34 8.66 -0.38 1.61
C TRP A 34 8.92 0.98 1.00
N ASP A 35 8.24 1.30 -0.08
CA ASP A 35 8.24 2.66 -0.61
C ASP A 35 6.95 2.97 -1.37
N ILE A 36 6.51 4.20 -1.27
CA ILE A 36 5.51 4.83 -2.14
C ILE A 36 6.18 6.12 -2.63
N PRO A 37 6.85 6.07 -3.79
CA PRO A 37 7.60 7.23 -4.29
C PRO A 37 6.69 8.42 -4.64
N GLY A 38 7.20 9.62 -4.44
CA GLY A 38 6.49 10.85 -4.79
C GLY A 38 7.05 12.06 -4.05
N ALA A 39 6.23 13.10 -3.97
CA ALA A 39 6.58 14.36 -3.31
C ALA A 39 6.44 14.22 -1.79
N THR A 40 7.44 13.66 -1.14
CA THR A 40 7.41 13.35 0.30
C THR A 40 7.35 14.60 1.18
N ASP A 41 7.77 15.74 0.68
CA ASP A 41 7.67 17.04 1.37
C ASP A 41 6.24 17.57 1.39
N LEU A 42 5.37 17.11 0.49
CA LEU A 42 3.98 17.58 0.39
C LEU A 42 2.98 16.54 0.92
N VAL A 43 3.26 15.25 0.75
CA VAL A 43 2.33 14.16 1.04
C VAL A 43 2.83 13.37 2.24
N PRO A 44 2.22 13.52 3.43
CA PRO A 44 2.81 12.99 4.67
C PRO A 44 2.89 11.47 4.77
N TRP A 45 2.01 10.74 4.07
CA TRP A 45 1.93 9.28 4.21
C TRP A 45 2.80 8.50 3.23
N ILE A 46 3.38 9.14 2.21
CA ILE A 46 4.23 8.44 1.24
C ILE A 46 5.69 8.42 1.67
N GLY A 47 6.53 7.71 0.91
CA GLY A 47 7.96 7.62 1.15
C GLY A 47 8.38 6.26 1.71
N PRO A 48 9.69 6.09 1.96
CA PRO A 48 10.24 4.81 2.38
C PRO A 48 9.91 4.46 3.84
N ARG A 49 9.72 3.16 4.11
CA ARG A 49 9.51 2.62 5.45
C ARG A 49 10.25 1.29 5.57
N ARG A 50 10.72 0.95 6.77
CA ARG A 50 11.68 -0.14 6.97
C ARG A 50 11.21 -1.22 7.92
N ASN A 51 10.15 -1.00 8.68
CA ASN A 51 9.69 -1.94 9.70
C ASN A 51 8.20 -1.77 9.98
N ARG A 52 7.64 -2.68 10.78
CA ARG A 52 6.20 -2.68 11.08
C ARG A 52 5.75 -1.41 11.82
N ALA A 53 6.58 -0.85 12.70
CA ALA A 53 6.22 0.38 13.40
C ALA A 53 6.04 1.55 12.42
N GLU A 54 6.94 1.67 11.44
CA GLU A 54 6.84 2.70 10.40
C GLU A 54 5.66 2.45 9.46
N ILE A 55 5.31 1.20 9.20
CA ILE A 55 4.14 0.85 8.39
C ILE A 55 2.84 1.21 9.14
N ARG A 56 2.77 0.97 10.46
CA ARG A 56 1.62 1.42 11.26
C ARG A 56 1.45 2.92 11.21
N GLU A 57 2.54 3.65 11.27
CA GLU A 57 2.53 5.10 11.12
C GLU A 57 1.96 5.52 9.77
N PHE A 58 2.31 4.81 8.69
CA PHE A 58 1.72 5.05 7.38
C PHE A 58 0.20 4.97 7.42
N TYR A 59 -0.36 3.91 8.01
CA TYR A 59 -1.81 3.75 8.07
C TYR A 59 -2.48 4.83 8.93
N ASP A 60 -1.84 5.25 10.02
CA ASP A 60 -2.34 6.35 10.85
C ASP A 60 -2.36 7.67 10.08
N LEU A 61 -1.28 7.97 9.37
CA LEU A 61 -1.19 9.18 8.55
C LEU A 61 -2.18 9.17 7.40
N LEU A 62 -2.37 7.98 6.79
CA LEU A 62 -3.33 7.80 5.72
C LEU A 62 -4.75 8.08 6.20
N ASP A 63 -5.14 7.53 7.35
CA ASP A 63 -6.47 7.74 7.94
C ASP A 63 -6.71 9.20 8.30
N LYS A 64 -5.69 9.91 8.76
CA LYS A 64 -5.79 11.34 9.06
C LYS A 64 -5.86 12.21 7.81
N GLY A 65 -5.23 11.77 6.72
CA GLY A 65 -5.06 12.56 5.52
C GLY A 65 -6.15 12.39 4.49
N LEU A 66 -6.77 11.21 4.40
CA LEU A 66 -7.74 10.96 3.34
C LEU A 66 -8.87 10.03 3.78
N ILE A 67 -9.96 10.11 3.00
CA ILE A 67 -11.09 9.18 3.08
C ILE A 67 -10.92 8.20 1.93
N LYS A 68 -10.86 6.90 2.26
CA LYS A 68 -10.75 5.84 1.25
C LYS A 68 -12.14 5.55 0.68
N ASP A 69 -12.36 5.97 -0.56
CA ASP A 69 -13.66 5.75 -1.22
C ASP A 69 -13.71 4.40 -1.91
N ARG A 70 -12.64 4.04 -2.65
CA ARG A 70 -12.53 2.77 -3.36
C ARG A 70 -11.08 2.32 -3.40
N PHE A 71 -10.88 1.01 -3.32
CA PHE A 71 -9.58 0.38 -3.54
C PHE A 71 -9.86 -0.98 -4.17
N ASP A 72 -9.69 -1.05 -5.48
CA ASP A 72 -10.02 -2.26 -6.26
C ASP A 72 -8.75 -2.90 -6.79
N VAL A 73 -8.47 -4.12 -6.37
CA VAL A 73 -7.41 -4.95 -6.94
C VAL A 73 -8.04 -5.73 -8.10
N GLU A 74 -7.58 -5.43 -9.31
CA GLU A 74 -8.14 -6.01 -10.53
C GLU A 74 -7.45 -7.31 -10.92
N ARG A 75 -6.13 -7.40 -10.74
CA ARG A 75 -5.34 -8.58 -11.08
C ARG A 75 -4.15 -8.74 -10.16
N VAL A 76 -3.77 -10.00 -9.93
CA VAL A 76 -2.55 -10.35 -9.18
C VAL A 76 -1.75 -11.34 -10.01
N PHE A 77 -0.48 -11.03 -10.24
CA PHE A 77 0.46 -11.90 -10.95
C PHE A 77 1.49 -12.40 -9.95
N VAL A 78 1.71 -13.71 -9.90
CA VAL A 78 2.63 -14.32 -8.94
C VAL A 78 3.68 -15.15 -9.69
N ASP A 79 4.94 -14.93 -9.34
CA ASP A 79 6.08 -15.67 -9.89
C ASP A 79 7.08 -15.97 -8.76
N GLY A 80 7.00 -17.18 -8.20
CA GLY A 80 7.83 -17.56 -7.05
C GLY A 80 7.58 -16.65 -5.85
N PRO A 81 8.62 -16.04 -5.27
CA PRO A 81 8.49 -15.11 -4.15
C PRO A 81 8.01 -13.73 -4.55
N HIS A 82 7.87 -13.45 -5.84
CA HIS A 82 7.51 -12.14 -6.36
C HIS A 82 6.05 -12.08 -6.78
N ALA A 83 5.41 -10.93 -6.55
CA ALA A 83 4.06 -10.71 -7.03
C ALA A 83 3.83 -9.25 -7.35
N VAL A 84 2.90 -9.01 -8.29
CA VAL A 84 2.43 -7.67 -8.63
C VAL A 84 0.91 -7.68 -8.64
N ALA A 85 0.31 -6.77 -7.89
CA ALA A 85 -1.12 -6.50 -7.94
C ALA A 85 -1.34 -5.18 -8.68
N ILE A 86 -2.31 -5.17 -9.59
CA ILE A 86 -2.70 -3.94 -10.29
C ILE A 86 -4.16 -3.63 -9.99
N GLY A 87 -4.48 -2.36 -9.94
CA GLY A 87 -5.83 -1.93 -9.64
C GLY A 87 -6.06 -0.45 -9.79
N ARG A 88 -7.14 0.02 -9.19
CA ARG A 88 -7.55 1.42 -9.20
C ARG A 88 -8.02 1.84 -7.82
N LEU A 89 -7.77 3.08 -7.48
CA LEU A 89 -8.24 3.65 -6.21
C LEU A 89 -8.91 5.00 -6.43
N ARG A 90 -9.78 5.33 -5.49
CA ARG A 90 -10.38 6.66 -5.34
C ARG A 90 -10.29 7.04 -3.87
N SER A 91 -9.81 8.24 -3.61
CA SER A 91 -9.73 8.79 -2.25
C SER A 91 -10.02 10.28 -2.27
N THR A 92 -10.53 10.80 -1.16
CA THR A 92 -10.77 12.23 -0.98
C THR A 92 -9.78 12.77 0.05
N ILE A 93 -9.06 13.82 -0.31
CA ILE A 93 -8.13 14.49 0.61
C ILE A 93 -8.93 15.31 1.61
N ARG A 94 -8.76 15.02 2.90
CA ARG A 94 -9.55 15.70 3.96
C ARG A 94 -9.32 17.20 4.02
N SER A 95 -8.06 17.64 3.83
CA SER A 95 -7.69 19.06 3.97
C SER A 95 -8.17 19.92 2.81
N THR A 96 -8.30 19.38 1.61
CA THR A 96 -8.65 20.16 0.41
C THR A 96 -10.01 19.80 -0.18
N GLY A 97 -10.53 18.61 0.13
CA GLY A 97 -11.73 18.08 -0.49
C GLY A 97 -11.52 17.56 -1.90
N LYS A 98 -10.30 17.63 -2.42
CA LYS A 98 -9.98 17.16 -3.77
C LYS A 98 -9.96 15.64 -3.82
N VAL A 99 -10.30 15.10 -4.98
CA VAL A 99 -10.42 13.66 -5.20
C VAL A 99 -9.20 13.16 -5.98
N ILE A 100 -8.62 12.06 -5.49
CA ILE A 100 -7.60 11.31 -6.21
C ILE A 100 -8.29 10.12 -6.86
N GLN A 101 -8.09 9.94 -8.18
CA GLN A 101 -8.46 8.73 -8.91
C GLN A 101 -7.25 8.32 -9.73
N THR A 102 -6.73 7.14 -9.49
CA THR A 102 -5.53 6.69 -10.17
C THR A 102 -5.49 5.16 -10.26
N ALA A 103 -4.82 4.67 -11.30
CA ALA A 103 -4.37 3.29 -11.35
C ALA A 103 -3.17 3.15 -10.43
N PHE A 104 -2.94 1.94 -9.94
CA PHE A 104 -1.76 1.63 -9.12
C PHE A 104 -1.23 0.24 -9.43
N SER A 105 0.04 0.04 -9.10
CA SER A 105 0.64 -1.27 -9.00
C SER A 105 1.28 -1.43 -7.61
N LEU A 106 1.17 -2.64 -7.06
CA LEU A 106 1.83 -3.03 -5.81
C LEU A 106 2.77 -4.19 -6.11
N GLU A 107 4.07 -3.98 -5.89
CA GLU A 107 5.06 -5.02 -6.06
C GLU A 107 5.41 -5.59 -4.69
N PHE A 108 5.33 -6.91 -4.56
CA PHE A 108 5.58 -7.62 -3.32
C PHE A 108 6.69 -8.64 -3.49
N GLU A 109 7.44 -8.85 -2.41
CA GLU A 109 8.26 -10.05 -2.22
C GLU A 109 7.85 -10.71 -0.91
N VAL A 110 7.80 -12.05 -0.92
CA VAL A 110 7.43 -12.86 0.24
C VAL A 110 8.54 -13.86 0.51
N ASP A 111 9.01 -13.92 1.76
CA ASP A 111 10.10 -14.82 2.14
C ASP A 111 9.61 -16.26 2.40
N ASP A 112 10.54 -17.13 2.78
CA ASP A 112 10.26 -18.56 3.00
C ASP A 112 9.32 -18.80 4.19
N ASP A 113 9.22 -17.85 5.10
CA ASP A 113 8.29 -17.91 6.25
C ASP A 113 6.91 -17.36 5.91
N GLY A 114 6.69 -16.93 4.67
CA GLY A 114 5.42 -16.37 4.23
C GLY A 114 5.22 -14.93 4.67
N ARG A 115 6.29 -14.20 4.98
CA ARG A 115 6.22 -12.80 5.40
C ARG A 115 6.56 -11.89 4.25
N ILE A 116 5.91 -10.72 4.20
CA ILE A 116 6.14 -9.71 3.16
C ILE A 116 7.43 -8.96 3.52
N THR A 117 8.40 -8.98 2.60
CA THR A 117 9.69 -8.32 2.76
C THR A 117 9.86 -7.10 1.86
N LYS A 118 8.99 -6.97 0.85
CA LYS A 118 9.01 -5.82 -0.05
C LYS A 118 7.60 -5.37 -0.37
N TYR A 119 7.42 -4.06 -0.43
CA TYR A 119 6.16 -3.42 -0.82
C TYR A 119 6.52 -2.14 -1.57
N LEU A 120 6.21 -2.09 -2.85
CA LEU A 120 6.42 -0.90 -3.67
C LEU A 120 5.10 -0.53 -4.34
N MET A 121 4.55 0.62 -3.98
CA MET A 121 3.34 1.12 -4.62
C MET A 121 3.70 2.23 -5.60
N LEU A 122 3.31 2.04 -6.85
CA LEU A 122 3.41 3.06 -7.88
C LEU A 122 2.00 3.53 -8.27
N GLU A 123 1.82 4.82 -8.30
CA GLU A 123 0.57 5.49 -8.63
C GLU A 123 0.90 6.79 -9.37
N ASP A 124 -0.11 7.55 -9.78
CA ASP A 124 0.12 8.87 -10.34
C ASP A 124 0.51 9.84 -9.22
N SER A 125 1.79 9.88 -8.90
CA SER A 125 2.33 10.66 -7.78
C SER A 125 2.19 12.17 -7.99
N TRP A 126 2.18 12.63 -9.23
CA TRP A 126 1.94 14.03 -9.56
C TRP A 126 0.51 14.42 -9.22
N HIS A 127 -0.46 13.59 -9.60
CA HIS A 127 -1.87 13.80 -9.28
C HIS A 127 -2.11 13.83 -7.77
N VAL A 128 -1.48 12.89 -7.03
CA VAL A 128 -1.58 12.84 -5.57
C VAL A 128 -1.02 14.12 -4.94
N ALA A 129 0.15 14.56 -5.36
CA ALA A 129 0.78 15.79 -4.84
C ALA A 129 -0.10 17.02 -5.09
N ASN A 130 -0.68 17.13 -6.29
CA ASN A 130 -1.57 18.25 -6.61
C ASN A 130 -2.85 18.24 -5.79
N ALA A 131 -3.36 17.07 -5.43
CA ALA A 131 -4.60 16.97 -4.65
C ALA A 131 -4.43 17.46 -3.21
N VAL A 132 -3.22 17.42 -2.64
CA VAL A 132 -2.98 17.94 -1.28
C VAL A 132 -2.69 19.44 -1.25
N LEU A 133 -2.39 20.04 -2.39
CA LEU A 133 -2.21 21.48 -2.48
C LEU A 133 -3.55 22.21 -2.46
N PRO A 134 -3.57 23.44 -1.87
CA PRO A 134 -4.82 24.22 -1.81
C PRO A 134 -5.40 24.54 -3.18
#